data_634fbc0a95b1153000252cf55855209e
#
_entry.id   634fbc0a95b1153000252cf55855209e
#
_cell.length_a   1.000
_cell.length_b   1.000
_cell.length_c   1.000
_cell.angle_alpha   90.00
_cell.angle_beta   90.00
_cell.angle_gamma   90.00
#
_symmetry.space_group_name_H-M   'P 1'
#
loop_
_entity.id
_entity.type
_entity.pdbx_description
1 polymer ?
#
loop_
_entity_poly.entity_id
_entity_poly.type
_entity_poly.pdbx_seq_one_letter_code
_entity_poly.pdbx_strand_id
1 'polypeptide(L)'
;MKIPESVRINGVEYKVILVPNLMNGAKAAYGHIDYENSVIELSDTFGTEHQKRCQILWHEILHGIREANGMEIENEEAIVDMFAKGIYQILQDNGARLFDIMENTKAREREI
;
A
#
# COMPACT_ATOMS: atom_id res chain seq x y z
N MET A 1 3.13 12.83 0.00
CA MET A 1 2.48 11.83 -0.89
C MET A 1 0.98 11.87 -0.67
N LYS A 2 0.21 12.04 -1.72
CA LYS A 2 -1.25 12.10 -1.63
C LYS A 2 -1.84 10.68 -1.66
N ILE A 3 -2.85 10.43 -0.82
CA ILE A 3 -3.56 9.14 -0.83
C ILE A 3 -4.39 9.06 -2.12
N PRO A 4 -4.18 8.05 -2.96
CA PRO A 4 -4.98 7.88 -4.18
C PRO A 4 -6.37 7.34 -3.86
N GLU A 5 -7.31 7.53 -4.79
CA GLU A 5 -8.67 6.99 -4.67
C GLU A 5 -8.73 5.49 -4.94
N SER A 6 -7.76 4.99 -5.69
CA SER A 6 -7.64 3.56 -5.97
C SER A 6 -6.20 3.19 -6.27
N VAL A 7 -5.89 1.92 -6.11
CA VAL A 7 -4.58 1.35 -6.47
C VAL A 7 -4.80 0.02 -7.17
N ARG A 8 -3.90 -0.30 -8.09
CA ARG A 8 -3.95 -1.56 -8.81
C ARG A 8 -2.88 -2.50 -8.27
N ILE A 9 -3.30 -3.68 -7.82
CA ILE A 9 -2.40 -4.69 -7.26
C ILE A 9 -2.52 -5.94 -8.14
N ASN A 10 -1.45 -6.29 -8.83
CA ASN A 10 -1.40 -7.43 -9.75
C ASN A 10 -2.61 -7.48 -10.70
N GLY A 11 -2.98 -6.32 -11.25
CA GLY A 11 -4.06 -6.19 -12.21
C GLY A 11 -5.46 -6.02 -11.63
N VAL A 12 -5.60 -6.09 -10.31
CA VAL A 12 -6.89 -5.90 -9.64
C VAL A 12 -6.99 -4.50 -9.06
N GLU A 13 -8.06 -3.79 -9.40
CA GLU A 13 -8.32 -2.44 -8.91
C GLU A 13 -8.92 -2.50 -7.51
N TYR A 14 -8.25 -1.87 -6.55
CA TYR A 14 -8.73 -1.72 -5.18
C TYR A 14 -9.13 -0.28 -4.93
N LYS A 15 -10.34 -0.05 -4.43
CA LYS A 15 -10.72 1.27 -3.95
C LYS A 15 -10.03 1.54 -2.63
N VAL A 16 -9.59 2.79 -2.42
CA VAL A 16 -9.01 3.22 -1.15
C VAL A 16 -9.98 4.19 -0.49
N ILE A 17 -10.47 3.83 0.68
CA ILE A 17 -11.45 4.64 1.40
C ILE A 17 -10.98 4.95 2.81
N LEU A 18 -11.37 6.11 3.31
CA LEU A 18 -11.16 6.50 4.71
C LEU A 18 -12.40 6.12 5.51
N VAL A 19 -12.20 5.44 6.61
CA VAL A 19 -13.30 4.91 7.43
C VAL A 19 -13.16 5.44 8.86
N PRO A 20 -14.16 6.16 9.38
CA PRO A 20 -14.13 6.58 10.77
C PRO A 20 -14.33 5.36 11.68
N ASN A 21 -13.57 5.32 12.78
CA ASN A 21 -13.68 4.25 13.78
C ASN A 21 -13.51 2.84 13.19
N LEU A 22 -12.54 2.68 12.29
CA LEU A 22 -12.28 1.37 11.70
C LEU A 22 -11.94 0.34 12.78
N MET A 23 -12.62 -0.80 12.75
CA MET A 23 -12.47 -1.85 13.73
C MET A 23 -12.11 -3.17 13.06
N ASN A 24 -11.27 -3.96 13.75
CA ASN A 24 -11.02 -5.34 13.41
C ASN A 24 -11.49 -6.17 14.61
N GLY A 25 -12.72 -6.66 14.54
CA GLY A 25 -13.39 -7.26 15.69
C GLY A 25 -13.64 -6.21 16.77
N ALA A 26 -13.16 -6.45 17.99
CA ALA A 26 -13.32 -5.55 19.13
C ALA A 26 -12.19 -4.52 19.23
N LYS A 27 -11.17 -4.59 18.36
CA LYS A 27 -10.01 -3.71 18.42
C LYS A 27 -10.05 -2.65 17.32
N ALA A 28 -9.58 -1.46 17.64
CA ALA A 28 -9.39 -0.43 16.66
C ALA A 28 -8.27 -0.84 15.67
N ALA A 29 -8.48 -0.58 14.40
CA ALA A 29 -7.52 -0.89 13.35
C ALA A 29 -7.08 0.37 12.63
N TYR A 30 -5.85 0.38 12.12
CA TYR A 30 -5.34 1.47 11.30
C TYR A 30 -5.71 1.30 9.83
N GLY A 31 -5.73 0.06 9.36
CA GLY A 31 -6.07 -0.26 7.99
C GLY A 31 -6.56 -1.69 7.86
N HIS A 32 -7.17 -1.98 6.72
CA HIS A 32 -7.69 -3.30 6.41
C HIS A 32 -7.77 -3.46 4.90
N ILE A 33 -7.46 -4.65 4.39
CA ILE A 33 -7.67 -4.97 2.98
C ILE A 33 -8.74 -6.05 2.87
N ASP A 34 -9.76 -5.79 2.07
CA ASP A 34 -10.85 -6.70 1.79
C ASP A 34 -10.62 -7.27 0.40
N TYR A 35 -10.14 -8.50 0.35
CA TYR A 35 -9.80 -9.17 -0.91
C TYR A 35 -11.03 -9.52 -1.75
N GLU A 36 -12.14 -9.83 -1.11
CA GLU A 36 -13.37 -10.20 -1.82
C GLU A 36 -14.00 -9.02 -2.54
N ASN A 37 -14.03 -7.87 -1.89
CA ASN A 37 -14.66 -6.67 -2.43
C ASN A 37 -13.67 -5.71 -3.09
N SER A 38 -12.39 -6.04 -3.05
CA SER A 38 -11.30 -5.23 -3.61
C SER A 38 -11.31 -3.80 -3.07
N VAL A 39 -11.26 -3.68 -1.74
CA VAL A 39 -11.26 -2.40 -1.04
C VAL A 39 -10.13 -2.38 -0.01
N ILE A 40 -9.43 -1.26 0.05
CA ILE A 40 -8.51 -0.96 1.13
C ILE A 40 -9.15 0.13 1.98
N GLU A 41 -9.31 -0.17 3.28
CA GLU A 41 -9.85 0.75 4.25
C GLU A 41 -8.72 1.32 5.10
N LEU A 42 -8.69 2.63 5.25
CA LEU A 42 -7.71 3.32 6.09
C LEU A 42 -8.49 4.08 7.17
N SER A 43 -8.07 3.97 8.41
CA SER A 43 -8.71 4.70 9.50
C SER A 43 -8.40 6.19 9.41
N ASP A 44 -9.41 7.02 9.59
CA ASP A 44 -9.22 8.46 9.76
C ASP A 44 -9.17 8.86 11.23
N THR A 45 -9.41 7.91 12.13
CA THR A 45 -9.46 8.13 13.59
C THR A 45 -8.07 8.33 14.19
N PHE A 46 -7.09 7.60 13.65
CA PHE A 46 -5.73 7.61 14.19
C PHE A 46 -4.88 8.60 13.44
N GLY A 47 -4.72 9.76 14.04
CA GLY A 47 -3.80 10.71 13.51
C GLY A 47 -4.25 11.30 12.19
N THR A 48 -4.18 12.55 12.14
CA THR A 48 -4.43 13.34 10.94
C THR A 48 -3.19 13.40 10.06
N GLU A 49 -2.10 12.74 10.49
CA GLU A 49 -0.85 12.79 9.76
C GLU A 49 -0.92 11.97 8.49
N HIS A 50 -0.88 12.66 7.39
CA HIS A 50 -0.89 12.09 6.05
C HIS A 50 0.21 11.05 5.86
N GLN A 51 1.38 11.28 6.44
CA GLN A 51 2.52 10.37 6.40
C GLN A 51 2.18 8.98 6.94
N LYS A 52 1.51 8.93 8.09
CA LYS A 52 1.11 7.67 8.69
C LYS A 52 0.11 6.91 7.83
N ARG A 53 -0.84 7.62 7.23
CA ARG A 53 -1.80 7.01 6.31
C ARG A 53 -1.10 6.41 5.08
N CYS A 54 -0.11 7.08 4.55
CA CYS A 54 0.67 6.56 3.43
C CYS A 54 1.41 5.28 3.80
N GLN A 55 2.00 5.22 4.98
CA GLN A 55 2.66 4.00 5.46
C GLN A 55 1.67 2.86 5.62
N ILE A 56 0.49 3.14 6.16
CA ILE A 56 -0.57 2.14 6.33
C ILE A 56 -1.07 1.65 4.97
N LEU A 57 -1.23 2.56 4.01
CA LEU A 57 -1.61 2.16 2.65
C LEU A 57 -0.60 1.18 2.05
N TRP A 58 0.70 1.46 2.18
CA TRP A 58 1.74 0.53 1.71
C TRP A 58 1.68 -0.81 2.44
N HIS A 59 1.37 -0.80 3.73
CA HIS A 59 1.18 -2.02 4.52
C HIS A 59 0.08 -2.89 3.90
N GLU A 60 -1.09 -2.31 3.61
CA GLU A 60 -2.19 -3.06 3.02
C GLU A 60 -1.89 -3.50 1.57
N ILE A 61 -1.21 -2.66 0.78
CA ILE A 61 -0.78 -3.03 -0.57
C ILE A 61 0.13 -4.28 -0.53
N LEU A 62 1.06 -4.33 0.41
CA LEU A 62 1.97 -5.47 0.53
C LEU A 62 1.23 -6.75 0.91
N HIS A 63 0.23 -6.68 1.79
CA HIS A 63 -0.67 -7.82 2.05
C HIS A 63 -1.37 -8.26 0.76
N GLY A 64 -1.82 -7.30 -0.04
CA GLY A 64 -2.46 -7.57 -1.33
C GLY A 64 -1.54 -8.29 -2.31
N ILE A 65 -0.28 -7.91 -2.35
CA ILE A 65 0.72 -8.58 -3.20
C ILE A 65 0.92 -10.02 -2.76
N ARG A 66 1.03 -10.27 -1.46
CA ARG A 66 1.16 -11.62 -0.92
C ARG A 66 -0.06 -12.48 -1.32
N GLU A 67 -1.27 -11.94 -1.12
CA GLU A 67 -2.52 -12.63 -1.48
C GLU A 67 -2.57 -12.95 -2.98
N ALA A 68 -2.21 -11.99 -3.82
CA ALA A 68 -2.23 -12.17 -5.28
C ALA A 68 -1.28 -13.27 -5.75
N ASN A 69 -0.21 -13.52 -5.00
CA ASN A 69 0.76 -14.56 -5.33
C ASN A 69 0.46 -15.90 -4.65
N GLY A 70 -0.57 -15.96 -3.82
CA GLY A 70 -0.98 -17.19 -3.13
C GLY A 70 0.05 -17.76 -2.18
N MET A 71 0.98 -16.93 -1.69
CA MET A 71 2.04 -17.38 -0.79
C MET A 71 1.65 -17.23 0.66
N GLU A 72 2.04 -18.21 1.48
CA GLU A 72 1.96 -18.09 2.92
C GLU A 72 3.33 -17.68 3.45
N ILE A 73 3.36 -16.70 4.33
CA ILE A 73 4.59 -16.16 4.90
C ILE A 73 4.45 -16.16 6.42
N GLU A 74 5.38 -16.82 7.12
CA GLU A 74 5.45 -16.72 8.57
C GLU A 74 5.79 -15.29 8.98
N ASN A 75 5.18 -14.82 10.05
CA ASN A 75 5.37 -13.45 10.56
C ASN A 75 5.04 -12.38 9.51
N GLU A 76 4.02 -12.63 8.71
CA GLU A 76 3.63 -11.71 7.63
C GLU A 76 3.46 -10.28 8.10
N GLU A 77 2.79 -10.05 9.25
CA GLU A 77 2.57 -8.70 9.77
C GLU A 77 3.88 -7.96 10.04
N ALA A 78 4.86 -8.61 10.65
CA ALA A 78 6.15 -7.99 10.95
C ALA A 78 6.94 -7.68 9.68
N ILE A 79 6.93 -8.59 8.72
CA ILE A 79 7.63 -8.43 7.45
C ILE A 79 7.00 -7.32 6.62
N VAL A 80 5.68 -7.33 6.51
CA VAL A 80 4.92 -6.32 5.78
C VAL A 80 5.15 -4.94 6.40
N ASP A 81 5.09 -4.84 7.72
CA ASP A 81 5.29 -3.57 8.42
C ASP A 81 6.68 -2.99 8.14
N MET A 82 7.71 -3.83 8.21
CA MET A 82 9.09 -3.40 7.91
C MET A 82 9.22 -2.88 6.47
N PHE A 83 8.72 -3.64 5.50
CA PHE A 83 8.80 -3.24 4.10
C PHE A 83 7.96 -2.01 3.79
N ALA A 84 6.78 -1.88 4.38
CA ALA A 84 5.93 -0.72 4.16
C ALA A 84 6.62 0.57 4.61
N LYS A 85 7.22 0.55 5.78
CA LYS A 85 7.98 1.69 6.30
C LYS A 85 9.19 2.01 5.43
N GLY A 86 9.91 0.97 5.00
CA GLY A 86 11.08 1.13 4.15
C GLY A 86 10.73 1.69 2.78
N ILE A 87 9.71 1.16 2.14
CA ILE A 87 9.24 1.62 0.83
C ILE A 87 8.78 3.07 0.92
N TYR A 88 7.99 3.40 1.93
CA TYR A 88 7.54 4.78 2.13
C TYR A 88 8.73 5.73 2.23
N GLN A 89 9.73 5.38 3.05
CA GLN A 89 10.91 6.22 3.25
C GLN A 89 11.73 6.36 1.96
N ILE A 90 11.92 5.28 1.23
CA ILE A 90 12.64 5.29 -0.05
C ILE A 90 11.95 6.21 -1.05
N LEU A 91 10.63 6.12 -1.15
CA LEU A 91 9.86 6.98 -2.07
C LEU A 91 9.88 8.44 -1.65
N GLN A 92 9.83 8.71 -0.33
CA GLN A 92 9.95 10.06 0.18
C GLN A 92 11.29 10.69 -0.20
N ASP A 93 12.37 9.92 -0.04
CA ASP A 93 13.71 10.41 -0.28
C ASP A 93 14.10 10.47 -1.76
N ASN A 94 13.53 9.61 -2.58
CA ASN A 94 14.02 9.36 -3.94
C ASN A 94 12.93 9.34 -5.03
N GLY A 95 11.69 9.65 -4.69
CA GLY A 95 10.54 9.41 -5.57
C GLY A 95 10.76 9.77 -7.04
N ALA A 96 11.20 10.99 -7.32
CA ALA A 96 11.44 11.46 -8.68
C ALA A 96 12.52 10.64 -9.39
N ARG A 97 13.58 10.29 -8.70
CA ARG A 97 14.68 9.49 -9.26
C ARG A 97 14.22 8.08 -9.65
N LEU A 98 13.37 7.47 -8.82
CA LEU A 98 12.84 6.15 -9.11
C LEU A 98 11.90 6.18 -10.30
N PHE A 99 11.10 7.23 -10.41
CA PHE A 99 10.23 7.45 -11.57
C PHE A 99 11.05 7.59 -12.86
N ASP A 100 12.12 8.34 -12.82
CA ASP A 100 13.02 8.52 -13.98
C ASP A 100 13.63 7.19 -14.43
N ILE A 101 14.03 6.33 -13.50
CA ILE A 101 14.55 5.00 -13.83
C ILE A 101 13.49 4.18 -14.57
N MET A 102 12.25 4.19 -14.12
CA MET A 102 11.15 3.48 -14.77
C MET A 102 10.89 3.99 -16.18
N GLU A 103 10.86 5.30 -16.37
CA GLU A 103 10.65 5.92 -17.67
C GLU A 103 11.79 5.61 -18.65
N ASN A 104 13.03 5.65 -18.19
CA ASN A 104 14.18 5.29 -18.98
C ASN A 104 14.14 3.83 -19.43
N THR A 105 13.73 2.93 -18.57
CA THR A 105 13.55 1.51 -18.89
C THR A 105 12.50 1.32 -19.99
N LYS A 106 11.37 2.01 -19.90
CA LYS A 106 10.33 1.97 -20.93
C LYS A 106 10.83 2.50 -22.27
N ALA A 107 11.59 3.58 -22.25
CA ALA A 107 12.15 4.15 -23.46
C ALA A 107 13.11 3.17 -24.16
N ARG A 108 13.96 2.49 -23.41
CA ARG A 108 14.86 1.47 -23.96
C ARG A 108 14.11 0.28 -24.56
N GLU A 109 13.06 -0.16 -23.93
CA GLU A 109 12.21 -1.24 -24.44
C GLU A 109 11.55 -0.88 -25.78
N ARG A 110 11.17 0.39 -25.95
CA ARG A 110 10.56 0.88 -27.19
C ARG A 110 11.57 0.98 -28.35
N GLU A 111 12.83 1.13 -28.06
CA GLU A 111 13.88 1.21 -29.07
C GLU A 111 14.28 -0.14 -29.66
N ILE A 112 13.89 -1.21 -29.01
CA ILE A 112 14.13 -2.58 -29.44
C ILE A 112 13.01 -3.04 -30.37
#